data_0ce79ae91a977201e9c146ecfd54acd5
#
_entry.id   0ce79ae91a977201e9c146ecfd54acd5
#
_cell.length_a   1.000
_cell.length_b   1.000
_cell.length_c   1.000
_cell.angle_alpha   90.00
_cell.angle_beta   90.00
_cell.angle_gamma   90.00
#
_symmetry.space_group_name_H-M   'P 1'
#
loop_
_entity.id
_entity.type
_entity.pdbx_description
1 polymer ?
#
loop_
_entity_poly.entity_id
_entity_poly.type
_entity_poly.pdbx_seq_one_letter_code
_entity_poly.pdbx_strand_id
1 'polypeptide(L)'
;GFTLSETAVSLTKIDEEWFEVVTNKGTVHRAKAVAIAGGLGTFEPRKPEFDNVADYEEKGIEYFVKDPELFRDKKIVIAGGGDSALDWSIFLSNVAKEVTLIHRRNEFRGALDSVEKVQELKNQGKINLITPAEVTAVKGEGRVQAITVQKEGEEAFDLETDYFIPL
;
A
#
# COMPACT_ATOMS: atom_id res chain seq x y z
N GLY A 1 -2.11 -9.59 33.56
CA GLY A 1 -2.43 -10.90 32.92
C GLY A 1 -2.61 -10.71 31.43
N PHE A 2 -2.62 -11.81 30.70
CA PHE A 2 -2.95 -11.83 29.26
C PHE A 2 -4.23 -12.61 29.08
N THR A 3 -5.13 -12.10 28.23
CA THR A 3 -6.31 -12.83 27.75
C THR A 3 -6.04 -13.20 26.31
N LEU A 4 -5.92 -14.50 26.02
CA LEU A 4 -5.60 -15.03 24.71
C LEU A 4 -6.84 -15.62 24.03
N SER A 5 -6.86 -15.56 22.69
CA SER A 5 -7.94 -16.13 21.86
C SER A 5 -9.32 -15.53 22.17
N GLU A 6 -9.35 -14.25 22.49
CA GLU A 6 -10.55 -13.45 22.67
C GLU A 6 -10.43 -12.16 21.87
N THR A 7 -11.55 -11.66 21.37
CA THR A 7 -11.64 -10.40 20.64
C THR A 7 -12.44 -9.41 21.46
N ALA A 8 -11.91 -8.19 21.63
CA ALA A 8 -12.67 -7.10 22.22
C ALA A 8 -13.84 -6.72 21.29
N VAL A 9 -15.06 -6.78 21.77
CA VAL A 9 -16.28 -6.48 21.00
C VAL A 9 -16.94 -5.18 21.41
N SER A 10 -16.64 -4.69 22.63
CA SER A 10 -17.09 -3.36 23.04
C SER A 10 -16.06 -2.68 23.92
N LEU A 11 -16.03 -1.35 23.83
CA LEU A 11 -15.29 -0.46 24.71
C LEU A 11 -16.25 0.66 25.13
N THR A 12 -16.50 0.77 26.42
CA THR A 12 -17.43 1.76 26.99
C THR A 12 -16.69 2.57 28.05
N LYS A 13 -16.85 3.89 28.03
CA LYS A 13 -16.44 4.74 29.13
C LYS A 13 -17.54 4.67 30.20
N ILE A 14 -17.21 4.13 31.41
CA ILE A 14 -18.17 3.95 32.50
C ILE A 14 -18.39 5.27 33.25
N ASP A 15 -17.28 5.95 33.54
CA ASP A 15 -17.25 7.24 34.24
C ASP A 15 -16.03 8.08 33.79
N GLU A 16 -15.68 9.13 34.51
CA GLU A 16 -14.55 10.00 34.12
C GLU A 16 -13.19 9.31 34.19
N GLU A 17 -13.05 8.27 35.00
CA GLU A 17 -11.79 7.59 35.26
C GLU A 17 -11.69 6.19 34.62
N TRP A 18 -12.82 5.53 34.33
CA TRP A 18 -12.83 4.11 34.01
C TRP A 18 -13.44 3.79 32.67
N PHE A 19 -12.79 2.86 32.00
CA PHE A 19 -13.27 2.19 30.79
C PHE A 19 -13.58 0.72 31.08
N GLU A 20 -14.56 0.18 30.39
CA GLU A 20 -14.90 -1.23 30.38
C GLU A 20 -14.74 -1.80 28.98
N VAL A 21 -14.02 -2.91 28.87
CA VAL A 21 -13.85 -3.68 27.64
C VAL A 21 -14.50 -5.03 27.83
N VAL A 22 -15.38 -5.41 26.92
CA VAL A 22 -16.03 -6.72 26.90
C VAL A 22 -15.52 -7.51 25.70
N THR A 23 -15.24 -8.79 25.90
CA THR A 23 -14.79 -9.68 24.85
C THR A 23 -15.93 -10.53 24.27
N ASN A 24 -15.69 -11.15 23.12
CA ASN A 24 -16.63 -12.07 22.47
C ASN A 24 -16.96 -13.33 23.31
N LYS A 25 -16.19 -13.60 24.36
CA LYS A 25 -16.48 -14.67 25.34
C LYS A 25 -17.14 -14.16 26.61
N GLY A 26 -17.46 -12.87 26.67
CA GLY A 26 -18.10 -12.25 27.81
C GLY A 26 -17.14 -11.89 28.95
N THR A 27 -15.82 -11.98 28.74
CA THR A 27 -14.86 -11.51 29.73
C THR A 27 -14.90 -9.98 29.80
N VAL A 28 -14.98 -9.47 31.02
CA VAL A 28 -15.06 -8.03 31.31
C VAL A 28 -13.74 -7.56 31.93
N HIS A 29 -13.13 -6.57 31.31
CA HIS A 29 -11.93 -5.90 31.83
C HIS A 29 -12.25 -4.44 32.15
N ARG A 30 -11.72 -3.93 33.25
CA ARG A 30 -11.82 -2.51 33.62
C ARG A 30 -10.44 -1.89 33.74
N ALA A 31 -10.26 -0.71 33.17
CA ALA A 31 -8.99 0.00 33.16
C ALA A 31 -9.20 1.52 33.16
N LYS A 32 -8.23 2.26 33.70
CA LYS A 32 -8.20 3.73 33.64
C LYS A 32 -7.73 4.26 32.30
N ALA A 33 -7.02 3.42 31.53
CA ALA A 33 -6.58 3.75 30.16
C ALA A 33 -6.64 2.49 29.29
N VAL A 34 -7.00 2.66 28.03
CA VAL A 34 -7.03 1.59 27.04
C VAL A 34 -6.19 2.01 25.85
N ALA A 35 -5.18 1.19 25.51
CA ALA A 35 -4.41 1.35 24.30
C ALA A 35 -4.96 0.40 23.22
N ILE A 36 -5.40 0.94 22.11
CA ILE A 36 -5.84 0.15 20.95
C ILE A 36 -4.62 -0.13 20.08
N ALA A 37 -4.16 -1.38 20.09
CA ALA A 37 -3.00 -1.84 19.33
C ALA A 37 -3.40 -3.04 18.46
N GLY A 38 -4.49 -2.87 17.69
CA GLY A 38 -5.13 -3.92 16.89
C GLY A 38 -4.36 -4.37 15.65
N GLY A 39 -3.17 -3.83 15.41
CA GLY A 39 -2.40 -4.10 14.20
C GLY A 39 -3.17 -3.63 12.95
N LEU A 40 -2.95 -4.32 11.85
CA LEU A 40 -3.68 -4.06 10.60
C LEU A 40 -5.16 -4.51 10.66
N GLY A 41 -5.56 -5.25 11.72
CA GLY A 41 -6.91 -5.79 11.87
C GLY A 41 -7.29 -6.72 10.72
N THR A 42 -8.52 -6.58 10.24
CA THR A 42 -9.03 -7.22 9.01
C THR A 42 -8.81 -6.30 7.82
N PHE A 43 -7.65 -5.63 7.75
CA PHE A 43 -7.38 -4.77 6.60
C PHE A 43 -7.37 -5.62 5.33
N GLU A 44 -8.38 -5.45 4.53
CA GLU A 44 -8.39 -5.96 3.16
C GLU A 44 -7.82 -4.86 2.26
N PRO A 45 -6.70 -5.14 1.57
CA PRO A 45 -6.15 -4.17 0.64
C PRO A 45 -7.17 -3.87 -0.45
N ARG A 46 -7.25 -2.62 -0.86
CA ARG A 46 -8.07 -2.25 -2.00
C ARG A 46 -7.45 -2.85 -3.27
N LYS A 47 -8.07 -3.91 -3.76
CA LYS A 47 -7.61 -4.59 -4.96
C LYS A 47 -7.94 -3.76 -6.20
N PRO A 48 -7.06 -3.74 -7.21
CA PRO A 48 -7.38 -3.18 -8.51
C PRO A 48 -8.60 -3.88 -9.14
N GLU A 49 -9.41 -3.13 -9.89
CA GLU A 49 -10.67 -3.61 -10.47
C GLU A 49 -10.50 -4.10 -11.92
N PHE A 50 -9.40 -4.72 -12.25
CA PHE A 50 -9.22 -5.36 -13.56
C PHE A 50 -9.10 -6.87 -13.43
N ASP A 51 -9.39 -7.57 -14.52
CA ASP A 51 -9.34 -9.03 -14.57
C ASP A 51 -7.95 -9.57 -14.22
N ASN A 52 -7.88 -10.82 -13.78
CA ASN A 52 -6.69 -11.59 -13.49
C ASN A 52 -5.78 -11.10 -12.33
N VAL A 53 -6.17 -10.11 -11.56
CA VAL A 53 -5.38 -9.65 -10.38
C VAL A 53 -5.05 -10.81 -9.44
N ALA A 54 -6.04 -11.68 -9.17
CA ALA A 54 -5.88 -12.80 -8.26
C ALA A 54 -4.82 -13.84 -8.73
N ASP A 55 -4.59 -13.95 -10.02
CA ASP A 55 -3.61 -14.89 -10.59
C ASP A 55 -2.16 -14.49 -10.25
N TYR A 56 -1.94 -13.20 -9.96
CA TYR A 56 -0.63 -12.61 -9.71
C TYR A 56 -0.40 -12.17 -8.25
N GLU A 57 -1.39 -12.34 -7.36
CA GLU A 57 -1.21 -12.11 -5.93
C GLU A 57 -0.09 -13.01 -5.39
N GLU A 58 0.84 -12.46 -4.61
CA GLU A 58 2.06 -13.10 -4.13
C GLU A 58 3.01 -13.62 -5.25
N LYS A 59 2.71 -13.29 -6.50
CA LYS A 59 3.52 -13.61 -7.67
C LYS A 59 3.97 -12.35 -8.43
N GLY A 60 4.15 -11.28 -7.70
CA GLY A 60 4.58 -9.98 -8.22
C GLY A 60 3.57 -8.86 -7.97
N ILE A 61 2.33 -9.14 -7.56
CA ILE A 61 1.46 -8.14 -6.95
C ILE A 61 1.64 -8.21 -5.43
N GLU A 62 2.06 -7.09 -4.83
CA GLU A 62 2.26 -6.97 -3.40
C GLU A 62 1.46 -5.78 -2.87
N TYR A 63 0.57 -6.03 -1.91
CA TYR A 63 -0.26 -4.98 -1.29
C TYR A 63 0.43 -4.30 -0.11
N PHE A 64 1.55 -4.86 0.34
CA PHE A 64 2.36 -4.37 1.45
C PHE A 64 3.83 -4.60 1.19
N VAL A 65 4.64 -3.67 1.59
CA VAL A 65 6.09 -3.88 1.65
C VAL A 65 6.45 -4.47 3.01
N LYS A 66 6.51 -5.80 3.08
CA LYS A 66 6.92 -6.51 4.31
C LYS A 66 8.43 -6.54 4.48
N ASP A 67 9.13 -6.79 3.40
CA ASP A 67 10.58 -6.83 3.34
C ASP A 67 11.05 -6.05 2.10
N PRO A 68 11.65 -4.86 2.28
CA PRO A 68 12.15 -4.07 1.17
C PRO A 68 13.23 -4.75 0.34
N GLU A 69 13.99 -5.69 0.92
CA GLU A 69 15.05 -6.42 0.22
C GLU A 69 14.52 -7.32 -0.91
N LEU A 70 13.24 -7.70 -0.86
CA LEU A 70 12.56 -8.41 -1.94
C LEU A 70 12.63 -7.67 -3.28
N PHE A 71 12.71 -6.34 -3.23
CA PHE A 71 12.71 -5.47 -4.40
C PHE A 71 14.12 -5.06 -4.85
N ARG A 72 15.17 -5.57 -4.20
CA ARG A 72 16.55 -5.24 -4.58
C ARG A 72 16.83 -5.66 -6.02
N ASP A 73 17.39 -4.71 -6.78
CA ASP A 73 17.73 -4.87 -8.20
C ASP A 73 16.53 -5.22 -9.11
N LYS A 74 15.29 -4.96 -8.66
CA LYS A 74 14.05 -5.20 -9.41
C LYS A 74 13.50 -3.92 -10.01
N LYS A 75 12.77 -4.07 -11.12
CA LYS A 75 11.89 -3.02 -11.64
C LYS A 75 10.58 -3.10 -10.89
N ILE A 76 10.12 -2.01 -10.31
CA ILE A 76 8.87 -1.99 -9.56
C ILE A 76 7.97 -0.85 -10.04
N VAL A 77 6.68 -1.12 -10.04
CA VAL A 77 5.66 -0.10 -10.27
C VAL A 77 4.83 0.04 -9.01
N ILE A 78 4.67 1.27 -8.54
CA ILE A 78 3.80 1.65 -7.44
C ILE A 78 2.65 2.47 -8.02
N ALA A 79 1.41 2.07 -7.74
CA ALA A 79 0.23 2.83 -8.13
C ALA A 79 -0.45 3.39 -6.91
N GLY A 80 -0.52 4.72 -6.82
CA GLY A 80 -1.15 5.41 -5.71
C GLY A 80 -0.82 6.90 -5.68
N GLY A 81 -1.44 7.63 -4.75
CA GLY A 81 -1.23 9.08 -4.64
C GLY A 81 -1.39 9.60 -3.21
N GLY A 82 -1.43 8.70 -2.23
CA GLY A 82 -1.41 9.00 -0.80
C GLY A 82 -0.01 8.84 -0.20
N ASP A 83 0.11 9.06 1.11
CA ASP A 83 1.38 8.99 1.85
C ASP A 83 2.10 7.67 1.63
N SER A 84 1.40 6.53 1.74
CA SER A 84 2.03 5.21 1.55
C SER A 84 2.71 5.05 0.18
N ALA A 85 2.07 5.52 -0.91
CA ALA A 85 2.64 5.40 -2.25
C ALA A 85 3.88 6.29 -2.41
N LEU A 86 3.85 7.51 -1.87
CA LEU A 86 4.97 8.45 -1.91
C LEU A 86 6.14 7.93 -1.08
N ASP A 87 5.89 7.55 0.18
CA ASP A 87 6.92 7.11 1.12
C ASP A 87 7.62 5.83 0.63
N TRP A 88 6.85 4.85 0.12
CA TRP A 88 7.44 3.65 -0.46
C TRP A 88 8.20 3.93 -1.76
N SER A 89 7.73 4.85 -2.60
CA SER A 89 8.47 5.25 -3.79
C SER A 89 9.82 5.89 -3.43
N ILE A 90 9.83 6.78 -2.43
CA ILE A 90 11.05 7.42 -1.93
C ILE A 90 12.01 6.37 -1.35
N PHE A 91 11.51 5.50 -0.47
CA PHE A 91 12.34 4.49 0.17
C PHE A 91 12.93 3.51 -0.84
N LEU A 92 12.09 2.93 -1.69
CA LEU A 92 12.48 1.89 -2.65
C LEU A 92 13.33 2.43 -3.80
N SER A 93 13.34 3.73 -4.05
CA SER A 93 14.24 4.36 -5.04
C SER A 93 15.74 4.17 -4.71
N ASN A 94 16.05 3.78 -3.46
CA ASN A 94 17.42 3.46 -3.04
C ASN A 94 17.71 1.95 -2.97
N VAL A 95 16.70 1.11 -3.19
CA VAL A 95 16.80 -0.36 -3.08
C VAL A 95 16.60 -1.02 -4.44
N ALA A 96 15.53 -0.65 -5.12
CA ALA A 96 15.15 -1.21 -6.41
C ALA A 96 16.07 -0.71 -7.54
N LYS A 97 16.12 -1.47 -8.62
CA LYS A 97 16.81 -1.06 -9.86
C LYS A 97 16.10 0.10 -10.53
N GLU A 98 14.78 0.08 -10.52
CA GLU A 98 13.93 1.08 -11.15
C GLU A 98 12.61 1.19 -10.39
N VAL A 99 12.18 2.41 -10.10
CA VAL A 99 10.89 2.71 -9.48
C VAL A 99 10.08 3.58 -10.40
N THR A 100 8.87 3.12 -10.75
CA THR A 100 7.89 3.93 -11.46
C THR A 100 6.69 4.17 -10.55
N LEU A 101 6.38 5.44 -10.28
CA LEU A 101 5.18 5.86 -9.57
C LEU A 101 4.11 6.28 -10.58
N ILE A 102 2.96 5.63 -10.50
CA ILE A 102 1.78 5.93 -11.35
C ILE A 102 0.68 6.50 -10.47
N HIS A 103 0.09 7.62 -10.88
CA HIS A 103 -1.08 8.19 -10.22
C HIS A 103 -2.10 8.71 -11.22
N ARG A 104 -3.39 8.43 -10.94
CA ARG A 104 -4.51 8.80 -11.82
C ARG A 104 -4.80 10.29 -11.90
N ARG A 105 -4.20 11.10 -11.04
CA ARG A 105 -4.39 12.56 -11.00
C ARG A 105 -3.04 13.25 -11.13
N ASN A 106 -3.08 14.53 -11.51
CA ASN A 106 -1.88 15.36 -11.52
C ASN A 106 -1.39 15.73 -10.11
N GLU A 107 -2.31 15.75 -9.14
CA GLU A 107 -2.03 16.17 -7.77
C GLU A 107 -2.04 14.98 -6.82
N PHE A 108 -1.04 14.90 -5.97
CA PHE A 108 -0.95 13.93 -4.88
C PHE A 108 -1.72 14.42 -3.65
N ARG A 109 -2.16 13.46 -2.82
CA ARG A 109 -2.86 13.74 -1.55
C ARG A 109 -2.00 13.50 -0.32
N GLY A 110 -0.77 13.05 -0.50
CA GLY A 110 0.18 12.82 0.59
C GLY A 110 0.78 14.13 1.12
N ALA A 111 1.59 14.00 2.16
CA ALA A 111 2.28 15.11 2.80
C ALA A 111 3.13 15.90 1.79
N LEU A 112 3.14 17.23 1.92
CA LEU A 112 3.85 18.11 0.99
C LEU A 112 5.33 17.76 0.87
N ASP A 113 5.99 17.48 1.99
CA ASP A 113 7.41 17.11 2.02
C ASP A 113 7.68 15.82 1.20
N SER A 114 6.79 14.82 1.28
CA SER A 114 6.91 13.59 0.49
C SER A 114 6.68 13.86 -1.01
N VAL A 115 5.73 14.74 -1.35
CA VAL A 115 5.49 15.17 -2.74
C VAL A 115 6.71 15.88 -3.31
N GLU A 116 7.28 16.85 -2.59
CA GLU A 116 8.48 17.57 -2.99
C GLU A 116 9.66 16.60 -3.18
N LYS A 117 9.82 15.64 -2.27
CA LYS A 117 10.88 14.63 -2.36
C LYS A 117 10.75 13.73 -3.58
N VAL A 118 9.53 13.29 -3.92
CA VAL A 118 9.28 12.52 -5.15
C VAL A 118 9.65 13.34 -6.40
N GLN A 119 9.31 14.65 -6.44
CA GLN A 119 9.68 15.51 -7.57
C GLN A 119 11.21 15.70 -7.68
N GLU A 120 11.92 15.84 -6.55
CA GLU A 120 13.38 15.86 -6.55
C GLU A 120 13.97 14.58 -7.14
N LEU A 121 13.49 13.41 -6.67
CA LEU A 121 13.96 12.10 -7.13
C LEU A 121 13.63 11.85 -8.60
N LYS A 122 12.48 12.33 -9.09
CA LYS A 122 12.14 12.35 -10.51
C LYS A 122 13.15 13.17 -11.31
N ASN A 123 13.46 14.38 -10.85
CA ASN A 123 14.41 15.27 -11.53
C ASN A 123 15.84 14.69 -11.53
N GLN A 124 16.18 13.87 -10.54
CA GLN A 124 17.44 13.12 -10.45
C GLN A 124 17.45 11.83 -11.29
N GLY A 125 16.31 11.46 -11.93
CA GLY A 125 16.17 10.21 -12.67
C GLY A 125 16.12 8.95 -11.81
N LYS A 126 15.84 9.08 -10.50
CA LYS A 126 15.74 7.95 -9.57
C LYS A 126 14.33 7.36 -9.49
N ILE A 127 13.32 8.13 -9.84
CA ILE A 127 11.93 7.71 -9.93
C ILE A 127 11.36 8.15 -11.28
N ASN A 128 10.72 7.22 -11.97
CA ASN A 128 9.88 7.55 -13.11
C ASN A 128 8.49 7.92 -12.60
N LEU A 129 7.97 9.06 -13.02
CA LEU A 129 6.63 9.52 -12.64
C LEU A 129 5.73 9.58 -13.85
N ILE A 130 4.62 8.85 -13.81
CA ILE A 130 3.61 8.80 -14.87
C ILE A 130 2.27 9.28 -14.31
N THR A 131 1.90 10.51 -14.61
CA THR A 131 0.65 11.15 -14.17
C THR A 131 0.12 12.10 -15.25
N PRO A 132 -1.19 12.21 -15.45
CA PRO A 132 -2.23 11.32 -14.94
C PRO A 132 -2.26 10.00 -15.71
N ALA A 133 -2.30 8.88 -15.00
CA ALA A 133 -2.35 7.56 -15.62
C ALA A 133 -2.89 6.49 -14.65
N GLU A 134 -3.42 5.41 -15.19
CA GLU A 134 -3.93 4.27 -14.43
C GLU A 134 -3.33 2.97 -14.96
N VAL A 135 -3.17 1.99 -14.08
CA VAL A 135 -2.86 0.62 -14.46
C VAL A 135 -4.18 -0.09 -14.76
N THR A 136 -4.29 -0.70 -15.92
CA THR A 136 -5.53 -1.33 -16.40
C THR A 136 -5.43 -2.85 -16.57
N ALA A 137 -4.22 -3.41 -16.58
CA ALA A 137 -4.00 -4.85 -16.64
C ALA A 137 -2.63 -5.24 -16.09
N VAL A 138 -2.50 -6.50 -15.72
CA VAL A 138 -1.23 -7.16 -15.42
C VAL A 138 -0.99 -8.27 -16.43
N LYS A 139 0.26 -8.43 -16.84
CA LYS A 139 0.70 -9.43 -17.81
C LYS A 139 1.89 -10.24 -17.31
N GLY A 140 1.95 -11.51 -17.69
CA GLY A 140 3.07 -12.38 -17.40
C GLY A 140 2.72 -13.85 -17.50
N GLU A 141 3.71 -14.70 -17.38
CA GLU A 141 3.57 -16.16 -17.32
C GLU A 141 3.90 -16.66 -15.92
N GLY A 142 2.87 -16.91 -15.10
CA GLY A 142 2.99 -17.40 -13.74
C GLY A 142 3.47 -16.38 -12.70
N ARG A 143 3.94 -15.20 -13.13
CA ARG A 143 4.29 -14.04 -12.30
C ARG A 143 4.19 -12.75 -13.11
N VAL A 144 4.15 -11.62 -12.43
CA VAL A 144 4.17 -10.30 -13.08
C VAL A 144 5.44 -10.15 -13.90
N GLN A 145 5.28 -9.71 -15.16
CA GLN A 145 6.36 -9.34 -16.09
C GLN A 145 6.13 -7.97 -16.71
N ALA A 146 4.88 -7.52 -16.81
CA ALA A 146 4.51 -6.20 -17.27
C ALA A 146 3.15 -5.79 -16.71
N ILE A 147 2.89 -4.49 -16.79
CA ILE A 147 1.57 -3.89 -16.58
C ILE A 147 1.17 -3.10 -17.81
N THR A 148 -0.14 -2.99 -18.05
CA THR A 148 -0.67 -2.06 -19.06
C THR A 148 -1.02 -0.74 -18.38
N VAL A 149 -0.51 0.34 -18.93
CA VAL A 149 -0.72 1.72 -18.45
C VAL A 149 -1.58 2.47 -19.46
N GLN A 150 -2.62 3.13 -18.97
CA GLN A 150 -3.50 4.00 -19.73
C GLN A 150 -3.35 5.44 -19.27
N LYS A 151 -3.01 6.35 -20.18
CA LYS A 151 -3.11 7.78 -19.98
C LYS A 151 -4.34 8.32 -20.69
N GLU A 152 -4.89 9.41 -20.16
CA GLU A 152 -6.04 10.06 -20.79
C GLU A 152 -5.68 10.58 -22.19
N GLY A 153 -6.46 10.15 -23.20
CA GLY A 153 -6.29 10.56 -24.59
C GLY A 153 -5.11 9.94 -25.34
N GLU A 154 -4.35 9.03 -24.73
CA GLU A 154 -3.25 8.31 -25.37
C GLU A 154 -3.60 6.83 -25.57
N GLU A 155 -2.91 6.12 -26.45
CA GLU A 155 -2.99 4.67 -26.54
C GLU A 155 -2.37 4.02 -25.30
N ALA A 156 -2.99 2.92 -24.84
CA ALA A 156 -2.42 2.13 -23.75
C ALA A 156 -1.10 1.50 -24.16
N PHE A 157 -0.15 1.43 -23.24
CA PHE A 157 1.15 0.83 -23.47
C PHE A 157 1.54 -0.11 -22.33
N ASP A 158 2.40 -1.07 -22.64
CA ASP A 158 2.92 -2.00 -21.65
C ASP A 158 4.23 -1.46 -21.06
N LEU A 159 4.36 -1.59 -19.75
CA LEU A 159 5.55 -1.25 -18.99
C LEU A 159 6.08 -2.52 -18.30
N GLU A 160 7.30 -2.93 -18.66
CA GLU A 160 7.97 -4.05 -18.02
C GLU A 160 8.19 -3.78 -16.53
N THR A 161 7.85 -4.76 -15.69
CA THR A 161 8.07 -4.68 -14.26
C THR A 161 8.15 -6.07 -13.64
N ASP A 162 8.93 -6.23 -12.57
CA ASP A 162 8.99 -7.46 -11.78
C ASP A 162 7.90 -7.48 -10.70
N TYR A 163 7.51 -6.30 -10.20
CA TYR A 163 6.53 -6.14 -9.13
C TYR A 163 5.59 -4.97 -9.38
N PHE A 164 4.34 -5.17 -9.00
CA PHE A 164 3.30 -4.15 -8.97
C PHE A 164 2.75 -3.99 -7.55
N ILE A 165 2.77 -2.77 -7.02
CA ILE A 165 2.37 -2.42 -5.66
C ILE A 165 1.22 -1.40 -5.73
N PRO A 166 -0.05 -1.83 -5.73
CA PRO A 166 -1.22 -0.94 -5.67
C PRO A 166 -1.46 -0.47 -4.23
N LEU A 167 -1.46 0.87 -3.98
CA LEU A 167 -1.57 1.53 -2.67
C LEU A 167 -2.65 2.62 -2.62
#